data_0bc27052d0f3c0ea08ec26cca428f29d
#
_entry.id   0bc27052d0f3c0ea08ec26cca428f29d
#
_cell.length_a   1.000
_cell.length_b   1.000
_cell.length_c   1.000
_cell.angle_alpha   90.00
_cell.angle_beta   90.00
_cell.angle_gamma   90.00
#
_symmetry.space_group_name_H-M   'P 1'
#
loop_
_entity.id
_entity.type
_entity.pdbx_description
1 polymer ?
#
loop_
_entity_poly.entity_id
_entity_poly.type
_entity_poly.pdbx_seq_one_letter_code
_entity_poly.pdbx_strand_id
1 'polypeptide(L)'
;NTYPGAQAPFGMVQLSPDNGLPGWDRISGYFYPDSTIAGFSHTHLSGTGAGDLYDISFMPVTLPYKEAEAPLGIYSKFSHDEESAYAGYYQVRLKDYHINVELTATERCGIQRYTFPKAEAAIFLNLKKAMNWDFTNDSHIEVVDSVTIQGYRYSDGWARDQRIYFRTRFSKPFDRSEEHTSELQSL
;
A
#
# COMPACT_ATOMS: atom_id res chain seq x y z
N ASN A 1 0.34 17.54 8.01
CA ASN A 1 -0.23 16.35 7.38
C ASN A 1 0.49 16.06 6.05
N THR A 2 1.57 15.30 6.14
CA THR A 2 2.37 14.83 5.01
C THR A 2 2.69 13.37 5.24
N TYR A 3 2.92 12.62 4.17
CA TYR A 3 3.40 11.24 4.25
C TYR A 3 4.94 11.21 4.34
N PRO A 4 5.53 10.25 5.07
CA PRO A 4 6.98 10.14 5.24
C PRO A 4 7.68 9.36 4.12
N GLY A 5 6.94 8.87 3.13
CA GLY A 5 7.41 7.91 2.14
C GLY A 5 8.39 8.45 1.11
N ALA A 6 8.86 7.56 0.27
CA ALA A 6 9.84 7.84 -0.76
C ALA A 6 9.19 8.48 -2.00
N GLN A 7 9.78 9.58 -2.46
CA GLN A 7 9.35 10.31 -3.65
C GLN A 7 10.56 10.92 -4.35
N ALA A 8 10.59 10.85 -5.68
CA ALA A 8 11.45 11.72 -6.50
C ALA A 8 10.79 13.11 -6.63
N PRO A 9 11.57 14.20 -6.75
CA PRO A 9 11.00 15.52 -6.98
C PRO A 9 10.07 15.51 -8.20
N PHE A 10 8.82 15.97 -8.01
CA PHE A 10 7.76 15.98 -9.04
C PHE A 10 7.43 14.61 -9.66
N GLY A 11 7.79 13.53 -8.96
CA GLY A 11 7.50 12.16 -9.41
C GLY A 11 6.00 11.83 -9.36
N MET A 12 5.55 10.97 -10.26
CA MET A 12 4.21 10.41 -10.26
C MET A 12 4.01 9.40 -9.11
N VAL A 13 5.10 8.78 -8.64
CA VAL A 13 5.06 7.81 -7.55
C VAL A 13 5.42 8.49 -6.23
N GLN A 14 4.50 8.40 -5.27
CA GLN A 14 4.66 8.77 -3.87
C GLN A 14 4.45 7.50 -3.04
N LEU A 15 5.50 6.72 -2.85
CA LEU A 15 5.46 5.42 -2.19
C LEU A 15 5.57 5.57 -0.68
N SER A 16 4.49 5.31 0.06
CA SER A 16 4.42 5.61 1.49
C SER A 16 3.57 4.60 2.25
N PRO A 17 3.78 4.46 3.58
CA PRO A 17 2.88 3.70 4.42
C PRO A 17 1.50 4.37 4.56
N ASP A 18 0.48 3.53 4.67
CA ASP A 18 -0.90 3.89 5.02
C ASP A 18 -1.23 3.35 6.40
N ASN A 19 -1.67 4.21 7.31
CA ASN A 19 -2.06 3.78 8.68
C ASN A 19 -3.34 2.93 8.70
N GLY A 20 -4.18 3.03 7.67
CA GLY A 20 -5.35 2.19 7.47
C GLY A 20 -6.64 2.71 8.09
N LEU A 21 -6.61 3.78 8.85
CA LEU A 21 -7.77 4.41 9.46
C LEU A 21 -8.19 5.66 8.69
N PRO A 22 -9.50 5.89 8.47
CA PRO A 22 -9.98 7.12 7.84
C PRO A 22 -9.91 8.29 8.83
N GLY A 23 -9.98 9.50 8.29
CA GLY A 23 -10.08 10.72 9.10
C GLY A 23 -9.37 11.91 8.46
N TRP A 24 -9.78 13.11 8.85
CA TRP A 24 -9.25 14.36 8.30
C TRP A 24 -7.74 14.50 8.48
N ASP A 25 -7.21 14.10 9.62
CA ASP A 25 -5.76 14.15 9.89
C ASP A 25 -4.96 13.08 9.16
N ARG A 26 -5.65 12.10 8.55
CA ARG A 26 -5.08 10.94 7.84
C ARG A 26 -5.20 11.04 6.32
N ILE A 27 -5.56 12.20 5.80
CA ILE A 27 -5.75 12.43 4.36
C ILE A 27 -4.50 12.08 3.53
N SER A 28 -3.31 12.25 4.11
CA SER A 28 -2.06 11.86 3.44
C SER A 28 -1.71 10.37 3.55
N GLY A 29 -2.61 9.53 4.10
CA GLY A 29 -2.37 8.11 4.40
C GLY A 29 -1.65 7.85 5.70
N TYR A 30 -0.90 8.82 6.19
CA TYR A 30 -0.07 8.71 7.38
C TYR A 30 -0.42 9.82 8.41
N PHE A 31 -0.61 9.38 9.65
CA PHE A 31 -0.79 10.27 10.80
C PHE A 31 0.16 9.83 11.92
N TYR A 32 1.10 10.70 12.28
CA TYR A 32 2.20 10.36 13.19
C TYR A 32 1.77 9.72 14.54
N PRO A 33 0.66 10.13 15.18
CA PRO A 33 0.20 9.47 16.42
C PRO A 33 -0.31 8.03 16.25
N ASP A 34 -0.55 7.57 15.03
CA ASP A 34 -1.02 6.21 14.79
C ASP A 34 0.12 5.19 14.96
N SER A 35 -0.23 3.97 15.35
CA SER A 35 0.71 2.88 15.61
C SER A 35 0.49 1.65 14.72
N THR A 36 -0.28 1.81 13.65
CA THR A 36 -0.60 0.74 12.69
C THR A 36 -0.22 1.12 11.27
N ILE A 37 0.17 0.12 10.49
CA ILE A 37 0.34 0.21 9.03
C ILE A 37 -0.51 -0.90 8.42
N ALA A 38 -1.33 -0.54 7.43
CA ALA A 38 -2.23 -1.44 6.72
C ALA A 38 -1.89 -1.58 5.23
N GLY A 39 -0.75 -1.07 4.81
CA GLY A 39 -0.22 -1.20 3.46
C GLY A 39 0.76 -0.11 3.09
N PHE A 40 1.28 -0.23 1.88
CA PHE A 40 2.21 0.72 1.26
C PHE A 40 1.69 1.00 -0.16
N SER A 41 1.04 2.14 -0.33
CA SER A 41 0.49 2.53 -1.63
C SER A 41 1.43 3.46 -2.41
N HIS A 42 1.17 3.63 -3.70
CA HIS A 42 2.08 4.29 -4.63
C HIS A 42 1.71 5.73 -4.93
N THR A 43 0.54 6.18 -4.48
CA THR A 43 0.05 7.53 -4.74
C THR A 43 -0.48 8.16 -3.45
N HIS A 44 -0.03 9.36 -3.14
CA HIS A 44 -0.41 10.11 -1.96
C HIS A 44 -0.51 11.60 -2.25
N LEU A 45 -1.38 12.28 -1.53
CA LEU A 45 -1.45 13.74 -1.48
C LEU A 45 -0.80 14.25 -0.19
N SER A 46 -0.11 15.36 -0.28
CA SER A 46 0.41 16.08 0.88
C SER A 46 -0.55 17.18 1.30
N GLY A 47 -0.67 17.38 2.62
CA GLY A 47 -1.51 18.42 3.19
C GLY A 47 -2.90 17.93 3.58
N THR A 48 -3.82 18.88 3.72
CA THR A 48 -5.22 18.64 4.05
C THR A 48 -6.11 19.07 2.88
N GLY A 49 -7.28 18.48 2.77
CA GLY A 49 -8.31 18.91 1.83
C GLY A 49 -8.92 17.81 0.97
N ALA A 50 -8.16 16.93 0.40
CA ALA A 50 -8.66 15.83 -0.42
C ALA A 50 -8.16 14.48 0.09
N GLY A 51 -9.06 13.59 0.46
CA GLY A 51 -8.75 12.22 0.85
C GLY A 51 -8.88 11.29 -0.35
N ASP A 52 -7.94 11.39 -1.24
CA ASP A 52 -7.97 10.72 -2.54
C ASP A 52 -6.66 9.94 -2.77
N LEU A 53 -6.61 9.10 -3.78
CA LEU A 53 -5.48 8.28 -4.19
C LEU A 53 -5.36 6.96 -3.38
N TYR A 54 -4.18 6.63 -2.85
CA TYR A 54 -3.84 5.34 -2.19
C TYR A 54 -3.89 4.15 -3.15
N ASP A 55 -3.50 4.40 -4.39
CA ASP A 55 -3.54 3.40 -5.45
C ASP A 55 -2.45 2.35 -5.26
N ILE A 56 -2.81 1.11 -5.61
CA ILE A 56 -1.87 -0.02 -5.69
C ILE A 56 -1.15 -0.24 -4.36
N SER A 57 -1.91 -0.64 -3.34
CA SER A 57 -1.39 -0.86 -2.00
C SER A 57 -0.94 -2.31 -1.80
N PHE A 58 0.31 -2.49 -1.34
CA PHE A 58 0.88 -3.78 -0.99
C PHE A 58 1.04 -3.91 0.53
N MET A 59 0.70 -5.08 1.07
CA MET A 59 0.93 -5.40 2.47
C MET A 59 1.63 -6.75 2.60
N PRO A 60 2.93 -6.79 2.99
CA PRO A 60 3.63 -8.03 3.26
C PRO A 60 3.27 -8.57 4.65
N VAL A 61 3.09 -9.89 4.76
CA VAL A 61 2.76 -10.58 6.01
C VAL A 61 3.52 -11.90 6.14
N THR A 62 3.62 -12.41 7.36
CA THR A 62 3.93 -13.83 7.64
C THR A 62 2.65 -14.57 8.00
N LEU A 63 2.59 -15.86 7.72
CA LEU A 63 1.43 -16.66 8.05
C LEU A 63 1.54 -17.27 9.48
N PRO A 64 0.43 -17.37 10.22
CA PRO A 64 -0.89 -16.84 9.90
C PRO A 64 -0.93 -15.31 10.05
N TYR A 65 -1.66 -14.62 9.17
CA TYR A 65 -1.84 -13.17 9.25
C TYR A 65 -3.01 -12.78 10.14
N LYS A 66 -3.05 -11.51 10.53
CA LYS A 66 -4.13 -10.90 11.31
C LYS A 66 -4.95 -9.97 10.44
N GLU A 67 -6.23 -10.11 10.54
CA GLU A 67 -7.20 -9.24 9.88
C GLU A 67 -8.16 -8.66 10.92
N ALA A 68 -8.37 -7.36 10.86
CA ALA A 68 -9.35 -6.66 11.65
C ALA A 68 -10.58 -6.33 10.79
N GLU A 69 -11.67 -5.98 11.45
CA GLU A 69 -12.84 -5.44 10.76
C GLU A 69 -12.48 -4.17 9.98
N ALA A 70 -13.23 -3.90 8.91
CA ALA A 70 -13.08 -2.66 8.16
C ALA A 70 -13.21 -1.42 9.07
N PRO A 71 -12.48 -0.35 8.82
CA PRO A 71 -11.70 -0.08 7.61
C PRO A 71 -10.25 -0.58 7.64
N LEU A 72 -9.76 -1.13 8.73
CA LEU A 72 -8.35 -1.45 8.92
C LEU A 72 -7.89 -2.64 8.04
N GLY A 73 -8.66 -3.75 8.03
CA GLY A 73 -8.31 -4.96 7.28
C GLY A 73 -7.02 -5.61 7.78
N ILE A 74 -6.16 -6.03 6.86
CA ILE A 74 -4.85 -6.60 7.19
C ILE A 74 -3.89 -5.46 7.60
N TYR A 75 -3.27 -5.58 8.76
CA TYR A 75 -2.40 -4.56 9.32
C TYR A 75 -1.27 -5.14 10.16
N SER A 76 -0.30 -4.31 10.48
CA SER A 76 0.71 -4.56 11.52
C SER A 76 0.90 -3.35 12.40
N LYS A 77 1.21 -3.58 13.66
CA LYS A 77 1.76 -2.54 14.54
C LYS A 77 3.17 -2.17 14.12
N PHE A 78 3.54 -0.91 14.37
CA PHE A 78 4.91 -0.41 14.22
C PHE A 78 5.29 0.53 15.38
N SER A 79 6.52 1.01 15.38
CA SER A 79 7.00 2.03 16.33
C SER A 79 7.92 2.99 15.60
N HIS A 80 7.85 4.27 15.96
CA HIS A 80 8.74 5.29 15.42
C HIS A 80 10.21 5.07 15.78
N ASP A 81 10.51 4.30 16.84
CA ASP A 81 11.89 3.89 17.15
C ASP A 81 12.50 2.94 16.12
N GLU A 82 11.63 2.28 15.33
CA GLU A 82 12.00 1.34 14.26
C GLU A 82 11.57 1.86 12.88
N GLU A 83 11.36 3.18 12.77
CA GLU A 83 10.99 3.89 11.56
C GLU A 83 12.08 4.90 11.19
N SER A 84 12.35 5.07 9.92
CA SER A 84 13.29 6.09 9.43
C SER A 84 12.84 6.60 8.06
N ALA A 85 12.90 7.93 7.89
CA ALA A 85 12.54 8.60 6.66
C ALA A 85 13.54 9.69 6.31
N TYR A 86 13.97 9.73 5.07
CA TYR A 86 14.74 10.83 4.48
C TYR A 86 14.43 10.95 2.98
N ALA A 87 14.86 12.01 2.36
CA ALA A 87 14.51 12.28 0.97
C ALA A 87 14.75 11.07 0.05
N GLY A 88 13.67 10.57 -0.57
CA GLY A 88 13.71 9.42 -1.50
C GLY A 88 13.79 8.04 -0.86
N TYR A 89 13.73 7.95 0.47
CA TYR A 89 13.79 6.67 1.17
C TYR A 89 12.94 6.65 2.43
N TYR A 90 12.31 5.51 2.67
CA TYR A 90 11.59 5.21 3.90
C TYR A 90 11.86 3.77 4.33
N GLN A 91 11.93 3.54 5.63
CA GLN A 91 11.95 2.18 6.18
C GLN A 91 11.14 2.09 7.46
N VAL A 92 10.61 0.90 7.73
CA VAL A 92 9.90 0.57 8.96
C VAL A 92 9.93 -0.92 9.24
N ARG A 93 9.81 -1.28 10.53
CA ARG A 93 9.59 -2.66 10.94
C ARG A 93 8.12 -2.92 11.26
N LEU A 94 7.53 -3.88 10.57
CA LEU A 94 6.21 -4.43 10.87
C LEU A 94 6.33 -5.41 12.03
N LYS A 95 5.88 -5.00 13.23
CA LYS A 95 6.13 -5.75 14.48
C LYS A 95 5.41 -7.08 14.53
N ASP A 96 4.15 -7.13 14.07
CA ASP A 96 3.34 -8.33 14.14
C ASP A 96 3.86 -9.45 13.23
N TYR A 97 4.58 -9.10 12.17
CA TYR A 97 5.11 -10.03 11.16
C TYR A 97 6.63 -10.13 11.16
N HIS A 98 7.33 -9.30 11.97
CA HIS A 98 8.79 -9.23 12.00
C HIS A 98 9.43 -8.94 10.64
N ILE A 99 8.75 -8.20 9.78
CA ILE A 99 9.21 -7.85 8.43
C ILE A 99 9.82 -6.44 8.45
N ASN A 100 11.02 -6.30 7.89
CA ASN A 100 11.56 -4.98 7.57
C ASN A 100 11.12 -4.60 6.17
N VAL A 101 10.57 -3.40 6.03
CA VAL A 101 10.12 -2.80 4.78
C VAL A 101 11.01 -1.61 4.47
N GLU A 102 11.49 -1.53 3.24
CA GLU A 102 12.25 -0.41 2.72
C GLU A 102 11.64 0.04 1.40
N LEU A 103 11.46 1.34 1.25
CA LEU A 103 10.83 1.95 0.10
C LEU A 103 11.77 2.97 -0.54
N THR A 104 11.82 2.98 -1.86
CA THR A 104 12.42 4.04 -2.66
C THR A 104 11.64 4.25 -3.95
N ALA A 105 11.76 5.41 -4.57
CA ALA A 105 11.03 5.73 -5.77
C ALA A 105 11.87 6.53 -6.76
N THR A 106 11.58 6.33 -8.04
CA THR A 106 11.94 7.23 -9.13
C THR A 106 10.69 8.02 -9.55
N GLU A 107 10.79 8.78 -10.63
CA GLU A 107 9.65 9.56 -11.13
C GLU A 107 8.40 8.70 -11.43
N ARG A 108 8.58 7.44 -11.86
CA ARG A 108 7.51 6.57 -12.32
C ARG A 108 7.53 5.15 -11.77
N CYS A 109 8.54 4.80 -10.98
CA CYS A 109 8.68 3.45 -10.43
C CYS A 109 8.86 3.51 -8.92
N GLY A 110 8.11 2.69 -8.20
CA GLY A 110 8.32 2.40 -6.79
C GLY A 110 9.08 1.09 -6.63
N ILE A 111 10.02 1.03 -5.69
CA ILE A 111 10.70 -0.20 -5.28
C ILE A 111 10.41 -0.43 -3.81
N GLN A 112 9.86 -1.60 -3.52
CA GLN A 112 9.59 -2.07 -2.16
C GLN A 112 10.47 -3.29 -1.90
N ARG A 113 11.30 -3.23 -0.85
CA ARG A 113 12.10 -4.36 -0.39
C ARG A 113 11.56 -4.86 0.94
N TYR A 114 11.21 -6.14 0.97
CA TYR A 114 10.72 -6.82 2.16
C TYR A 114 11.75 -7.84 2.63
N THR A 115 12.22 -7.69 3.86
CA THR A 115 13.07 -8.68 4.51
C THR A 115 12.22 -9.48 5.47
N PHE A 116 11.85 -10.70 5.07
CA PHE A 116 11.04 -11.62 5.84
C PHE A 116 11.90 -12.39 6.84
N PRO A 117 11.34 -12.75 8.02
CA PRO A 117 11.93 -13.78 8.87
C PRO A 117 11.84 -15.15 8.19
N LYS A 118 12.44 -16.17 8.81
CA LYS A 118 12.30 -17.55 8.33
C LYS A 118 10.90 -18.08 8.64
N ALA A 119 9.93 -17.75 7.82
CA ALA A 119 8.52 -18.11 7.95
C ALA A 119 7.87 -18.20 6.57
N GLU A 120 6.72 -18.85 6.49
CA GLU A 120 5.84 -18.76 5.34
C GLU A 120 5.30 -17.33 5.24
N ALA A 121 5.26 -16.78 4.04
CA ALA A 121 4.97 -15.37 3.84
C ALA A 121 4.07 -15.14 2.62
N ALA A 122 3.31 -14.07 2.66
CA ALA A 122 2.48 -13.61 1.55
C ALA A 122 2.60 -12.09 1.37
N ILE A 123 2.22 -11.63 0.19
CA ILE A 123 2.08 -10.20 -0.12
C ILE A 123 0.66 -9.99 -0.63
N PHE A 124 -0.13 -9.22 0.09
CA PHE A 124 -1.47 -8.82 -0.34
C PHE A 124 -1.36 -7.58 -1.23
N LEU A 125 -2.08 -7.61 -2.33
CA LEU A 125 -2.31 -6.45 -3.19
C LEU A 125 -3.76 -6.01 -3.04
N ASN A 126 -3.97 -4.81 -2.55
CA ASN A 126 -5.29 -4.22 -2.39
C ASN A 126 -5.50 -3.11 -3.43
N LEU A 127 -6.46 -3.30 -4.33
CA LEU A 127 -6.88 -2.34 -5.35
C LEU A 127 -8.20 -1.63 -4.99
N LYS A 128 -8.87 -2.07 -3.92
CA LYS A 128 -10.17 -1.51 -3.50
C LYS A 128 -10.06 -0.56 -2.33
N LYS A 129 -8.88 -0.43 -1.73
CA LYS A 129 -8.71 0.39 -0.55
C LYS A 129 -9.00 1.86 -0.88
N ALA A 130 -9.93 2.41 -0.13
CA ALA A 130 -10.22 3.83 -0.08
C ALA A 130 -10.02 4.31 1.34
N MET A 131 -9.41 5.47 1.53
CA MET A 131 -9.06 5.95 2.86
C MET A 131 -10.05 6.98 3.39
N ASN A 132 -10.76 7.68 2.55
CA ASN A 132 -11.70 8.71 2.95
C ASN A 132 -12.97 8.66 2.10
N TRP A 133 -13.10 9.49 1.10
CA TRP A 133 -14.30 9.59 0.28
C TRP A 133 -14.10 9.19 -1.19
N ASP A 134 -12.94 8.70 -1.53
CA ASP A 134 -12.73 8.03 -2.80
C ASP A 134 -13.26 6.59 -2.77
N PHE A 135 -13.56 6.04 -3.92
CA PHE A 135 -13.98 4.65 -4.07
C PHE A 135 -13.52 4.07 -5.40
N THR A 136 -13.28 2.78 -5.40
CA THR A 136 -12.89 2.04 -6.60
C THR A 136 -14.12 1.66 -7.42
N ASN A 137 -14.16 2.10 -8.68
CA ASN A 137 -15.22 1.76 -9.63
C ASN A 137 -14.96 0.43 -10.33
N ASP A 138 -13.68 0.21 -10.71
CA ASP A 138 -13.26 -0.99 -11.41
C ASP A 138 -11.77 -1.26 -11.12
N SER A 139 -11.42 -2.53 -11.09
CA SER A 139 -10.03 -2.95 -10.91
C SER A 139 -9.78 -4.31 -11.51
N HIS A 140 -8.57 -4.53 -12.00
CA HIS A 140 -8.18 -5.78 -12.63
C HIS A 140 -6.74 -6.14 -12.32
N ILE A 141 -6.49 -7.45 -12.16
CA ILE A 141 -5.16 -8.02 -12.01
C ILE A 141 -5.01 -9.15 -13.03
N GLU A 142 -3.89 -9.13 -13.74
CA GLU A 142 -3.47 -10.19 -14.64
C GLU A 142 -2.10 -10.73 -14.20
N VAL A 143 -2.00 -12.05 -14.08
CA VAL A 143 -0.71 -12.74 -13.90
C VAL A 143 -0.08 -12.94 -15.26
N VAL A 144 1.00 -12.23 -15.55
CA VAL A 144 1.72 -12.29 -16.83
C VAL A 144 2.65 -13.49 -16.87
N ASP A 145 3.40 -13.71 -15.81
CA ASP A 145 4.31 -14.84 -15.61
C ASP A 145 4.52 -15.12 -14.12
N SER A 146 5.42 -16.04 -13.78
CA SER A 146 5.68 -16.45 -12.38
C SER A 146 6.25 -15.35 -11.47
N VAL A 147 6.65 -14.21 -12.01
CA VAL A 147 7.25 -13.09 -11.27
C VAL A 147 6.59 -11.74 -11.58
N THR A 148 5.62 -11.72 -12.51
CA THR A 148 5.06 -10.45 -13.02
C THR A 148 3.55 -10.45 -12.95
N ILE A 149 3.00 -9.40 -12.36
CA ILE A 149 1.59 -9.06 -12.43
C ILE A 149 1.42 -7.68 -13.08
N GLN A 150 0.29 -7.45 -13.69
CA GLN A 150 -0.13 -6.13 -14.17
C GLN A 150 -1.62 -5.92 -13.96
N GLY A 151 -2.07 -4.69 -14.09
CA GLY A 151 -3.48 -4.40 -13.92
C GLY A 151 -3.78 -2.91 -13.90
N TYR A 152 -4.97 -2.61 -13.41
CA TYR A 152 -5.43 -1.24 -13.27
C TYR A 152 -6.36 -1.07 -12.07
N ARG A 153 -6.49 0.17 -11.64
CA ARG A 153 -7.51 0.65 -10.71
C ARG A 153 -8.15 1.91 -11.28
N TYR A 154 -9.48 1.92 -11.39
CA TYR A 154 -10.28 3.08 -11.72
C TYR A 154 -11.05 3.51 -10.48
N SER A 155 -10.99 4.79 -10.17
CA SER A 155 -11.62 5.34 -8.97
C SER A 155 -12.21 6.70 -9.22
N ASP A 156 -13.16 7.06 -8.37
CA ASP A 156 -13.74 8.37 -8.25
C ASP A 156 -13.58 8.89 -6.83
N GLY A 157 -13.34 10.18 -6.72
CA GLY A 157 -13.22 10.90 -5.47
C GLY A 157 -13.25 12.38 -5.72
N TRP A 158 -12.29 13.11 -5.22
CA TRP A 158 -12.05 14.51 -5.62
C TRP A 158 -11.68 14.60 -7.11
N ALA A 159 -10.75 13.74 -7.54
CA ALA A 159 -10.49 13.52 -8.95
C ALA A 159 -11.56 12.58 -9.52
N ARG A 160 -12.31 13.07 -10.49
CA ARG A 160 -13.30 12.26 -11.23
C ARG A 160 -12.60 11.46 -12.30
N ASP A 161 -12.99 10.18 -12.45
CA ASP A 161 -12.47 9.27 -13.50
C ASP A 161 -10.95 9.13 -13.46
N GLN A 162 -10.41 8.79 -12.27
CA GLN A 162 -9.00 8.50 -12.09
C GLN A 162 -8.68 7.09 -12.60
N ARG A 163 -7.67 6.96 -13.44
CA ARG A 163 -7.27 5.70 -14.06
C ARG A 163 -5.79 5.44 -13.88
N ILE A 164 -5.45 4.47 -13.04
CA ILE A 164 -4.07 4.07 -12.77
C ILE A 164 -3.83 2.69 -13.33
N TYR A 165 -2.75 2.55 -14.09
CA TYR A 165 -2.26 1.28 -14.61
C TYR A 165 -0.92 0.96 -13.95
N PHE A 166 -0.69 -0.32 -13.67
CA PHE A 166 0.55 -0.76 -13.03
C PHE A 166 1.09 -2.05 -13.64
N ARG A 167 2.38 -2.23 -13.49
CA ARG A 167 3.08 -3.49 -13.72
C ARG A 167 4.09 -3.70 -12.61
N THR A 168 3.97 -4.82 -11.90
CA THR A 168 4.85 -5.17 -10.78
C THR A 168 5.65 -6.41 -11.12
N ARG A 169 6.95 -6.37 -10.85
CA ARG A 169 7.85 -7.51 -10.97
C ARG A 169 8.43 -7.87 -9.61
N PHE A 170 8.23 -9.11 -9.20
CA PHE A 170 8.82 -9.68 -7.99
C PHE A 170 10.21 -10.23 -8.28
N SER A 171 11.09 -10.21 -7.29
CA SER A 171 12.46 -10.73 -7.40
C SER A 171 12.52 -12.26 -7.36
N LYS A 172 11.45 -12.92 -6.93
CA LYS A 172 11.30 -14.38 -6.85
C LYS A 172 9.96 -14.79 -7.45
N PRO A 173 9.85 -16.02 -7.96
CA PRO A 173 8.56 -16.58 -8.34
C PRO A 173 7.62 -16.62 -7.13
N PHE A 174 6.35 -16.37 -7.39
CA PHE A 174 5.25 -16.53 -6.44
C PHE A 174 4.35 -17.68 -6.87
N ASP A 175 3.82 -18.40 -5.91
CA ASP A 175 2.74 -19.33 -6.14
C ASP A 175 1.43 -18.54 -6.15
N ARG A 176 0.57 -18.82 -7.10
CA ARG A 176 -0.77 -18.23 -7.14
C ARG A 176 -1.57 -18.79 -5.98
N SER A 177 -1.61 -18.10 -4.87
CA SER A 177 -2.56 -18.39 -3.82
C SER A 177 -3.91 -17.73 -4.13
N GLU A 178 -4.95 -18.31 -3.58
CA GLU A 178 -6.36 -18.04 -3.79
C GLU A 178 -6.71 -16.55 -3.80
N GLU A 179 -7.53 -16.16 -4.76
CA GLU A 179 -8.31 -14.93 -4.67
C GLU A 179 -9.15 -15.01 -3.40
N HIS A 180 -8.91 -14.15 -2.41
CA HIS A 180 -9.88 -13.92 -1.35
C HIS A 180 -11.07 -13.21 -1.98
N THR A 181 -12.05 -14.01 -2.40
CA THR A 181 -13.25 -13.61 -3.14
C THR A 181 -14.21 -12.74 -2.35
N SER A 182 -14.00 -12.52 -1.07
CA SER A 182 -14.84 -11.62 -0.27
C SER A 182 -14.81 -10.15 -0.70
N GLU A 183 -13.80 -9.73 -1.44
CA GLU A 183 -13.73 -8.37 -1.98
C GLU A 183 -13.95 -8.28 -3.50
N LEU A 184 -14.00 -9.41 -4.19
CA LEU A 184 -14.29 -9.48 -5.63
C LEU A 184 -15.77 -9.77 -5.94
N GLN A 185 -16.60 -9.99 -4.92
CA GLN A 185 -18.05 -10.23 -5.09
C GLN A 185 -18.87 -8.96 -4.95
N SER A 186 -18.59 -7.97 -5.75
CA SER A 186 -19.61 -6.99 -6.12
C SER A 186 -19.49 -6.72 -7.62
N LEU A 187 -19.90 -7.70 -8.38
CA LEU A 187 -20.48 -7.50 -9.71
C LEU A 187 -21.97 -7.50 -9.55
#